data_e28e3765555a2227993c27c2c6e798b7
#
_entry.id   e28e3765555a2227993c27c2c6e798b7
#
_cell.length_a   1.000
_cell.length_b   1.000
_cell.length_c   1.000
_cell.angle_alpha   90.00
_cell.angle_beta   90.00
_cell.angle_gamma   90.00
#
_symmetry.space_group_name_H-M   'P 1'
#
loop_
_entity.id
_entity.type
_entity.pdbx_description
1 polymer ?
#
loop_
_entity_poly.entity_id
_entity_poly.type
_entity_poly.pdbx_seq_one_letter_code
_entity_poly.pdbx_strand_id
1 'polypeptide(L)'
;MKLFRFFLAMVVAMTLLSSCHNGNGNEEGAIDLPAIQQKGELTVLTLNSSTSYFSYRGEPMGFQYELAQQFAASLGVKLNIKVVKNVKAMTDSLLAGKGDLIAFNLTISNALKDSVIYCGEENITHQVLVQRKSKSAITDVTQLIGKEVYATPGAHLARLRNLNDELGGGINVKEISADSVSVEELISWVADGKIDYTLANEEVAKLNRTYYPNLNVSLPVSFDQRSSWAVRKTSPLLAQAADKWHKENINSPEFKISAKRYFELNKHPHSAAILSVKDGKISHYDHLFRKYAPRVGWDWRLLASLCFAESNFNPDVVSWAGAKGLMQLMPATCRAMGIPSGKEKDPEESIRAGVEYIARLQSIFKRVPEAEERTKFVLAAYNAGVGHITDAMALAEKYGRNRYRWEHHVDHYILLKSNEEYYQDPVCKNGYFRGTETYNFVRDVLRRAEIYKKKIHK
;
A
#
# COMPACT_ATOMS: atom_id res chain seq x y z
N MET A 1 -78.96 0.77 -6.36
CA MET A 1 -78.64 -0.03 -5.16
C MET A 1 -77.95 -1.37 -5.43
N LYS A 2 -78.02 -1.96 -6.60
CA LYS A 2 -77.33 -3.24 -6.91
C LYS A 2 -75.81 -3.07 -7.27
N LEU A 3 -75.39 -1.96 -7.85
CA LEU A 3 -73.98 -1.68 -8.16
C LEU A 3 -73.10 -1.38 -6.93
N PHE A 4 -73.69 -0.81 -5.88
CA PHE A 4 -72.97 -0.47 -4.63
C PHE A 4 -72.63 -1.70 -3.78
N ARG A 5 -73.47 -2.77 -3.88
CA ARG A 5 -73.23 -4.04 -3.19
C ARG A 5 -72.14 -4.89 -3.87
N PHE A 6 -71.92 -4.73 -5.18
CA PHE A 6 -70.84 -5.45 -5.89
C PHE A 6 -69.47 -4.84 -5.62
N PHE A 7 -69.40 -3.50 -5.44
CA PHE A 7 -68.15 -2.84 -5.11
C PHE A 7 -67.71 -3.10 -3.67
N LEU A 8 -68.64 -3.21 -2.73
CA LEU A 8 -68.34 -3.53 -1.33
C LEU A 8 -67.93 -4.99 -1.13
N ALA A 9 -68.45 -5.93 -1.94
CA ALA A 9 -68.02 -7.32 -1.91
C ALA A 9 -66.64 -7.54 -2.55
N MET A 10 -66.23 -6.72 -3.53
CA MET A 10 -64.92 -6.79 -4.17
C MET A 10 -63.81 -6.17 -3.30
N VAL A 11 -64.10 -5.14 -2.49
CA VAL A 11 -63.17 -4.54 -1.53
C VAL A 11 -62.97 -5.46 -0.32
N VAL A 12 -64.00 -6.20 0.14
CA VAL A 12 -63.86 -7.15 1.24
C VAL A 12 -63.14 -8.43 0.77
N ALA A 13 -63.23 -8.82 -0.49
CA ALA A 13 -62.47 -9.94 -1.05
C ALA A 13 -60.99 -9.61 -1.24
N MET A 14 -60.62 -8.33 -1.50
CA MET A 14 -59.22 -7.90 -1.58
C MET A 14 -58.53 -7.75 -0.21
N THR A 15 -59.29 -7.55 0.87
CA THR A 15 -58.76 -7.47 2.23
C THR A 15 -58.57 -8.84 2.90
N LEU A 16 -59.11 -9.92 2.35
CA LEU A 16 -58.96 -11.27 2.88
C LEU A 16 -57.83 -12.09 2.22
N LEU A 17 -57.15 -11.55 1.19
CA LEU A 17 -55.96 -12.17 0.59
C LEU A 17 -54.63 -11.61 1.15
N SER A 18 -54.69 -10.70 2.09
CA SER A 18 -53.49 -10.12 2.72
C SER A 18 -53.18 -10.67 4.12
N SER A 19 -53.77 -11.80 4.51
CA SER A 19 -53.55 -12.38 5.84
C SER A 19 -53.28 -13.88 5.76
N CYS A 20 -52.19 -14.26 5.15
CA CYS A 20 -51.50 -15.52 5.40
C CYS A 20 -50.04 -15.34 5.08
N HIS A 21 -49.37 -14.46 5.82
CA HIS A 21 -47.95 -14.58 6.01
C HIS A 21 -47.77 -14.72 7.53
N ASN A 22 -47.99 -15.93 7.98
CA ASN A 22 -47.68 -16.29 9.35
C ASN A 22 -46.16 -16.28 9.55
N GLY A 23 -45.79 -15.58 10.55
CA GLY A 23 -44.54 -15.43 11.18
C GLY A 23 -43.59 -16.61 11.17
N ASN A 24 -42.43 -16.32 10.74
CA ASN A 24 -41.25 -16.81 11.38
C ASN A 24 -40.35 -15.60 11.57
N GLY A 25 -39.70 -15.55 12.72
CA GLY A 25 -39.00 -14.43 13.25
C GLY A 25 -38.17 -13.63 12.25
N ASN A 26 -38.00 -12.38 12.54
CA ASN A 26 -37.06 -11.48 11.89
C ASN A 26 -35.68 -12.14 11.74
N GLU A 27 -35.51 -12.97 10.72
CA GLU A 27 -34.24 -13.08 10.05
C GLU A 27 -34.11 -11.76 9.29
N GLU A 28 -33.43 -10.77 9.89
CA GLU A 28 -32.81 -9.72 9.12
C GLU A 28 -32.12 -10.43 7.97
N GLY A 29 -32.60 -10.20 6.73
CA GLY A 29 -32.29 -11.05 5.57
C GLY A 29 -30.79 -11.22 5.47
N ALA A 30 -30.35 -12.46 5.55
CA ALA A 30 -28.93 -12.81 5.53
C ALA A 30 -28.29 -12.13 4.31
N ILE A 31 -27.36 -11.20 4.55
CA ILE A 31 -26.66 -10.49 3.48
C ILE A 31 -25.71 -11.49 2.84
N ASP A 32 -26.15 -12.14 1.77
CA ASP A 32 -25.36 -13.09 0.97
C ASP A 32 -25.32 -12.63 -0.49
N LEU A 33 -24.69 -13.37 -1.36
CA LEU A 33 -24.40 -13.01 -2.74
C LEU A 33 -25.58 -12.40 -3.52
N PRO A 34 -26.83 -12.93 -3.47
CA PRO A 34 -27.94 -12.33 -4.20
C PRO A 34 -28.26 -10.90 -3.73
N ALA A 35 -28.20 -10.63 -2.43
CA ALA A 35 -28.45 -9.31 -1.87
C ALA A 35 -27.34 -8.32 -2.26
N ILE A 36 -26.07 -8.78 -2.29
CA ILE A 36 -24.92 -8.00 -2.74
C ILE A 36 -25.05 -7.63 -4.22
N GLN A 37 -25.46 -8.59 -5.07
CA GLN A 37 -25.67 -8.34 -6.50
C GLN A 37 -26.85 -7.38 -6.74
N GLN A 38 -27.94 -7.51 -5.98
CA GLN A 38 -29.07 -6.58 -6.06
C GLN A 38 -28.67 -5.16 -5.63
N LYS A 39 -27.85 -5.03 -4.57
CA LYS A 39 -27.29 -3.75 -4.10
C LYS A 39 -26.31 -3.15 -5.11
N GLY A 40 -25.65 -3.98 -5.94
CA GLY A 40 -24.64 -3.58 -6.91
C GLY A 40 -23.29 -3.18 -6.30
N GLU A 41 -23.04 -3.55 -5.02
CA GLU A 41 -21.84 -3.17 -4.28
C GLU A 41 -21.39 -4.27 -3.32
N LEU A 42 -20.11 -4.66 -3.39
CA LEU A 42 -19.44 -5.53 -2.44
C LEU A 42 -18.60 -4.68 -1.48
N THR A 43 -18.94 -4.70 -0.20
CA THR A 43 -18.18 -4.00 0.85
C THR A 43 -17.11 -4.92 1.42
N VAL A 44 -15.85 -4.59 1.18
CA VAL A 44 -14.70 -5.38 1.60
C VAL A 44 -13.98 -4.71 2.76
N LEU A 45 -13.75 -5.49 3.82
CA LEU A 45 -12.97 -5.10 5.00
C LEU A 45 -11.51 -5.51 4.82
N THR A 46 -10.60 -4.60 5.11
CA THR A 46 -9.16 -4.84 5.03
C THR A 46 -8.39 -3.96 6.02
N LEU A 47 -7.07 -4.17 6.10
CA LEU A 47 -6.14 -3.35 6.89
C LEU A 47 -5.24 -2.52 5.99
N ASN A 48 -4.77 -1.39 6.51
CA ASN A 48 -3.64 -0.69 5.91
C ASN A 48 -2.36 -1.51 6.09
N SER A 49 -1.73 -1.92 5.01
CA SER A 49 -0.42 -2.57 5.00
C SER A 49 0.17 -2.57 3.59
N SER A 50 1.46 -2.84 3.48
CA SER A 50 2.17 -2.92 2.20
C SER A 50 1.68 -4.04 1.26
N THR A 51 1.00 -5.05 1.79
CA THR A 51 0.47 -6.19 1.01
C THR A 51 -1.04 -6.14 0.83
N SER A 52 -1.80 -5.50 1.73
CA SER A 52 -3.26 -5.52 1.71
C SER A 52 -3.86 -4.32 1.01
N TYR A 53 -3.73 -3.14 1.60
CA TYR A 53 -4.24 -1.89 1.04
C TYR A 53 -3.39 -0.70 1.49
N PHE A 54 -3.01 0.14 0.56
CA PHE A 54 -2.31 1.40 0.81
C PHE A 54 -2.55 2.39 -0.34
N SER A 55 -2.28 3.68 -0.10
CA SER A 55 -2.28 4.70 -1.14
C SER A 55 -0.86 4.89 -1.66
N TYR A 56 -0.67 4.85 -2.97
CA TYR A 56 0.60 5.14 -3.63
C TYR A 56 0.41 6.25 -4.68
N ARG A 57 1.07 7.40 -4.49
CA ARG A 57 0.91 8.59 -5.37
C ARG A 57 -0.56 8.99 -5.58
N GLY A 58 -1.40 8.78 -4.55
CA GLY A 58 -2.84 9.08 -4.60
C GLY A 58 -3.71 8.00 -5.24
N GLU A 59 -3.15 6.89 -5.71
CA GLU A 59 -3.88 5.75 -6.25
C GLU A 59 -3.98 4.63 -5.21
N PRO A 60 -5.14 3.96 -5.07
CA PRO A 60 -5.27 2.81 -4.20
C PRO A 60 -4.51 1.61 -4.76
N MET A 61 -3.73 0.94 -3.92
CA MET A 61 -2.92 -0.22 -4.27
C MET A 61 -2.92 -1.25 -3.15
N GLY A 62 -2.42 -2.43 -3.43
CA GLY A 62 -2.28 -3.57 -2.52
C GLY A 62 -2.64 -4.87 -3.21
N PHE A 63 -1.92 -5.95 -2.91
CA PHE A 63 -2.18 -7.24 -3.55
C PHE A 63 -3.61 -7.73 -3.25
N GLN A 64 -4.01 -7.72 -1.97
CA GLN A 64 -5.35 -8.13 -1.57
C GLN A 64 -6.43 -7.20 -2.14
N TYR A 65 -6.15 -5.91 -2.24
CA TYR A 65 -7.04 -4.93 -2.89
C TYR A 65 -7.25 -5.25 -4.36
N GLU A 66 -6.19 -5.54 -5.12
CA GLU A 66 -6.31 -5.88 -6.55
C GLU A 66 -7.10 -7.18 -6.76
N LEU A 67 -6.88 -8.18 -5.91
CA LEU A 67 -7.67 -9.42 -5.96
C LEU A 67 -9.15 -9.16 -5.65
N ALA A 68 -9.44 -8.37 -4.61
CA ALA A 68 -10.82 -8.00 -4.28
C ALA A 68 -11.49 -7.19 -5.40
N GLN A 69 -10.75 -6.34 -6.11
CA GLN A 69 -11.25 -5.59 -7.26
C GLN A 69 -11.61 -6.52 -8.43
N GLN A 70 -10.74 -7.48 -8.74
CA GLN A 70 -11.00 -8.48 -9.78
C GLN A 70 -12.20 -9.36 -9.40
N PHE A 71 -12.30 -9.77 -8.14
CA PHE A 71 -13.43 -10.56 -7.65
C PHE A 71 -14.76 -9.78 -7.74
N ALA A 72 -14.81 -8.54 -7.25
CA ALA A 72 -16.01 -7.70 -7.37
C ALA A 72 -16.44 -7.49 -8.84
N ALA A 73 -15.47 -7.26 -9.73
CA ALA A 73 -15.71 -7.15 -11.17
C ALA A 73 -16.31 -8.43 -11.76
N SER A 74 -15.84 -9.62 -11.33
CA SER A 74 -16.39 -10.92 -11.77
C SER A 74 -17.83 -11.15 -11.32
N LEU A 75 -18.24 -10.54 -10.20
CA LEU A 75 -19.61 -10.56 -9.70
C LEU A 75 -20.52 -9.51 -10.36
N GLY A 76 -19.95 -8.61 -11.18
CA GLY A 76 -20.68 -7.49 -11.79
C GLY A 76 -21.06 -6.38 -10.83
N VAL A 77 -20.34 -6.22 -9.69
CA VAL A 77 -20.64 -5.24 -8.65
C VAL A 77 -19.47 -4.28 -8.44
N LYS A 78 -19.75 -3.11 -7.84
CA LYS A 78 -18.72 -2.15 -7.44
C LYS A 78 -18.01 -2.62 -6.18
N LEU A 79 -16.70 -2.40 -6.12
CA LEU A 79 -15.92 -2.59 -4.91
C LEU A 79 -16.01 -1.35 -4.00
N ASN A 80 -16.35 -1.57 -2.73
CA ASN A 80 -16.30 -0.57 -1.66
C ASN A 80 -15.32 -1.05 -0.58
N ILE A 81 -14.17 -0.38 -0.46
CA ILE A 81 -13.16 -0.74 0.54
C ILE A 81 -13.40 0.00 1.85
N LYS A 82 -13.46 -0.76 2.93
CA LYS A 82 -13.44 -0.22 4.30
C LYS A 82 -12.19 -0.68 5.02
N VAL A 83 -11.31 0.25 5.28
CA VAL A 83 -10.11 0.02 6.08
C VAL A 83 -10.48 0.10 7.56
N VAL A 84 -10.10 -0.90 8.32
CA VAL A 84 -10.33 -0.97 9.77
C VAL A 84 -9.02 -0.99 10.54
N LYS A 85 -9.10 -0.78 11.85
CA LYS A 85 -7.93 -0.51 12.69
C LYS A 85 -7.04 -1.76 12.87
N ASN A 86 -7.63 -2.92 13.12
CA ASN A 86 -6.91 -4.17 13.40
C ASN A 86 -7.79 -5.38 13.09
N VAL A 87 -7.22 -6.58 13.20
CA VAL A 87 -7.91 -7.86 12.91
C VAL A 87 -9.16 -8.04 13.77
N LYS A 88 -9.12 -7.65 15.05
CA LYS A 88 -10.31 -7.73 15.92
C LYS A 88 -11.43 -6.84 15.41
N ALA A 89 -11.14 -5.57 15.12
CA ALA A 89 -12.12 -4.64 14.57
C ALA A 89 -12.66 -5.08 13.20
N MET A 90 -11.85 -5.79 12.43
CA MET A 90 -12.22 -6.35 11.13
C MET A 90 -13.23 -7.49 11.28
N THR A 91 -12.97 -8.45 12.17
CA THR A 91 -13.90 -9.55 12.46
C THR A 91 -15.18 -9.04 13.13
N ASP A 92 -15.08 -8.13 14.12
CA ASP A 92 -16.24 -7.50 14.74
C ASP A 92 -17.13 -6.76 13.71
N SER A 93 -16.50 -6.05 12.77
CA SER A 93 -17.21 -5.34 11.68
C SER A 93 -17.89 -6.29 10.70
N LEU A 94 -17.25 -7.41 10.36
CA LEU A 94 -17.85 -8.45 9.51
C LEU A 94 -19.09 -9.03 10.18
N LEU A 95 -18.98 -9.44 11.45
CA LEU A 95 -20.07 -10.05 12.21
C LEU A 95 -21.23 -9.07 12.45
N ALA A 96 -20.93 -7.78 12.61
CA ALA A 96 -21.92 -6.71 12.73
C ALA A 96 -22.54 -6.28 11.39
N GLY A 97 -22.28 -6.97 10.26
CA GLY A 97 -22.85 -6.63 8.96
C GLY A 97 -22.31 -5.33 8.33
N LYS A 98 -21.22 -4.77 8.85
CA LYS A 98 -20.62 -3.52 8.33
C LYS A 98 -19.75 -3.72 7.09
N GLY A 99 -19.51 -4.96 6.71
CA GLY A 99 -18.83 -5.40 5.50
C GLY A 99 -19.29 -6.79 5.11
N ASP A 100 -19.02 -7.21 3.89
CA ASP A 100 -19.49 -8.48 3.33
C ASP A 100 -18.39 -9.53 3.30
N LEU A 101 -17.17 -9.12 3.03
CA LEU A 101 -15.97 -9.96 2.85
C LEU A 101 -14.77 -9.34 3.57
N ILE A 102 -13.96 -10.16 4.20
CA ILE A 102 -12.60 -9.81 4.62
C ILE A 102 -11.63 -10.23 3.51
N ALA A 103 -11.03 -9.26 2.81
CA ALA A 103 -9.92 -9.50 1.88
C ALA A 103 -8.60 -9.18 2.58
N PHE A 104 -8.16 -10.11 3.38
CA PHE A 104 -6.94 -10.09 4.17
C PHE A 104 -6.51 -11.53 4.46
N ASN A 105 -5.22 -11.78 4.63
CA ASN A 105 -4.73 -13.10 5.05
C ASN A 105 -5.06 -13.34 6.53
N LEU A 106 -6.36 -13.59 6.79
CA LEU A 106 -6.87 -13.85 8.13
C LEU A 106 -6.44 -15.26 8.57
N THR A 107 -5.69 -15.36 9.67
CA THR A 107 -5.23 -16.64 10.20
C THR A 107 -6.42 -17.55 10.53
N ILE A 108 -6.39 -18.76 10.02
CA ILE A 108 -7.41 -19.79 10.31
C ILE A 108 -7.21 -20.27 11.74
N SER A 109 -8.15 -19.94 12.61
CA SER A 109 -8.08 -20.27 14.05
C SER A 109 -9.37 -20.93 14.54
N ASN A 110 -9.26 -21.73 15.58
CA ASN A 110 -10.43 -22.37 16.22
C ASN A 110 -11.39 -21.32 16.81
N ALA A 111 -10.88 -20.17 17.25
CA ALA A 111 -11.70 -19.12 17.84
C ALA A 111 -12.69 -18.48 16.85
N LEU A 112 -12.40 -18.49 15.54
CA LEU A 112 -13.25 -17.88 14.53
C LEU A 112 -14.05 -18.89 13.70
N LYS A 113 -13.73 -20.21 13.76
CA LYS A 113 -14.39 -21.23 12.94
C LYS A 113 -15.93 -21.29 13.08
N ASP A 114 -16.41 -20.96 14.26
CA ASP A 114 -17.86 -20.98 14.54
C ASP A 114 -18.58 -19.72 14.08
N SER A 115 -17.84 -18.65 13.78
CA SER A 115 -18.39 -17.34 13.43
C SER A 115 -18.24 -16.97 11.97
N VAL A 116 -17.24 -17.51 11.26
CA VAL A 116 -16.95 -17.18 9.87
C VAL A 116 -16.81 -18.43 9.00
N ILE A 117 -16.98 -18.27 7.69
CA ILE A 117 -16.55 -19.23 6.65
C ILE A 117 -15.27 -18.65 6.05
N TYR A 118 -14.20 -19.40 6.11
CA TYR A 118 -12.99 -19.11 5.38
C TYR A 118 -13.17 -19.48 3.91
N CYS A 119 -12.70 -18.63 2.98
CA CYS A 119 -12.94 -18.79 1.55
C CYS A 119 -11.81 -18.16 0.72
N GLY A 120 -11.84 -18.40 -0.59
CA GLY A 120 -10.78 -18.00 -1.51
C GLY A 120 -9.55 -18.90 -1.40
N GLU A 121 -8.36 -18.34 -1.55
CA GLU A 121 -7.13 -19.10 -1.40
C GLU A 121 -6.79 -19.35 0.07
N GLU A 122 -6.45 -20.61 0.36
CA GLU A 122 -5.75 -20.91 1.60
C GLU A 122 -4.26 -20.70 1.40
N ASN A 123 -3.75 -19.61 1.97
CA ASN A 123 -2.33 -19.30 1.95
C ASN A 123 -1.63 -19.97 3.12
N ILE A 124 -0.57 -20.70 2.84
CA ILE A 124 0.36 -21.18 3.87
C ILE A 124 1.46 -20.14 3.99
N THR A 125 1.57 -19.53 5.16
CA THR A 125 2.59 -18.53 5.47
C THR A 125 3.33 -18.88 6.76
N HIS A 126 4.53 -18.37 6.92
CA HIS A 126 5.33 -18.52 8.11
C HIS A 126 6.12 -17.24 8.37
N GLN A 127 6.75 -17.14 9.53
CA GLN A 127 7.73 -16.10 9.79
C GLN A 127 9.10 -16.57 9.31
N VAL A 128 9.86 -15.65 8.74
CA VAL A 128 11.18 -15.90 8.19
C VAL A 128 12.24 -15.04 8.86
N LEU A 129 13.47 -15.56 8.89
CA LEU A 129 14.64 -14.77 9.19
C LEU A 129 14.97 -13.85 8.03
N VAL A 130 15.10 -12.57 8.30
CA VAL A 130 15.60 -11.58 7.35
C VAL A 130 17.07 -11.32 7.64
N GLN A 131 17.91 -11.55 6.63
CA GLN A 131 19.37 -11.38 6.68
C GLN A 131 19.91 -10.90 5.34
N ARG A 132 21.15 -10.43 5.29
CA ARG A 132 21.80 -10.13 4.00
C ARG A 132 22.24 -11.40 3.28
N LYS A 133 22.22 -11.38 1.94
CA LYS A 133 22.84 -12.41 1.12
C LYS A 133 24.35 -12.43 1.38
N SER A 134 24.87 -13.57 1.81
CA SER A 134 26.31 -13.81 1.95
C SER A 134 26.62 -15.30 1.86
N LYS A 135 27.90 -15.66 1.71
CA LYS A 135 28.34 -17.07 1.78
C LYS A 135 28.19 -17.66 3.18
N SER A 136 28.15 -16.81 4.21
CA SER A 136 27.97 -17.15 5.62
C SER A 136 26.53 -16.91 6.10
N ALA A 137 25.57 -16.78 5.19
CA ALA A 137 24.17 -16.63 5.56
C ALA A 137 23.69 -17.84 6.37
N ILE A 138 22.92 -17.58 7.42
CA ILE A 138 22.31 -18.61 8.28
C ILE A 138 21.33 -19.43 7.43
N THR A 139 21.46 -20.75 7.49
CA THR A 139 20.62 -21.72 6.79
C THR A 139 19.86 -22.66 7.71
N ASP A 140 20.19 -22.64 9.01
CA ASP A 140 19.55 -23.41 10.06
C ASP A 140 19.35 -22.55 11.30
N VAL A 141 18.21 -22.69 11.98
CA VAL A 141 17.87 -21.88 13.17
C VAL A 141 18.84 -22.04 14.34
N THR A 142 19.52 -23.18 14.44
CA THR A 142 20.53 -23.43 15.49
C THR A 142 21.74 -22.50 15.39
N GLN A 143 22.02 -21.98 14.20
CA GLN A 143 23.09 -21.01 13.95
C GLN A 143 22.79 -19.61 14.51
N LEU A 144 21.56 -19.38 15.00
CA LEU A 144 21.18 -18.15 15.69
C LEU A 144 21.73 -18.07 17.12
N ILE A 145 22.17 -19.19 17.69
CA ILE A 145 22.82 -19.21 19.01
C ILE A 145 24.04 -18.29 18.98
N GLY A 146 24.12 -17.37 19.94
CA GLY A 146 25.16 -16.34 20.03
C GLY A 146 24.96 -15.12 19.12
N LYS A 147 23.89 -15.08 18.30
CA LYS A 147 23.59 -13.93 17.42
C LYS A 147 22.64 -12.95 18.09
N GLU A 148 22.78 -11.66 17.74
CA GLU A 148 21.80 -10.64 18.08
C GLU A 148 20.69 -10.63 17.03
N VAL A 149 19.44 -10.82 17.47
CA VAL A 149 18.27 -10.79 16.61
C VAL A 149 17.30 -9.75 17.13
N TYR A 150 16.91 -8.84 16.26
CA TYR A 150 16.08 -7.71 16.61
C TYR A 150 14.62 -7.98 16.24
N ALA A 151 13.69 -7.59 17.13
CA ALA A 151 12.26 -7.69 16.88
C ALA A 151 11.48 -6.59 17.61
N THR A 152 10.36 -6.18 17.03
CA THR A 152 9.40 -5.29 17.68
C THR A 152 8.41 -6.10 18.52
N PRO A 153 7.81 -5.54 19.59
CA PRO A 153 6.76 -6.17 20.37
C PRO A 153 5.64 -6.77 19.50
N GLY A 154 5.07 -7.87 19.94
CA GLY A 154 4.01 -8.59 19.22
C GLY A 154 4.42 -9.99 18.77
N ALA A 155 3.85 -10.46 17.65
CA ALA A 155 3.99 -11.85 17.20
C ALA A 155 5.44 -12.24 16.86
N HIS A 156 6.24 -11.31 16.30
CA HIS A 156 7.63 -11.58 15.93
C HIS A 156 8.53 -11.76 17.17
N LEU A 157 8.38 -10.86 18.16
CA LEU A 157 9.13 -10.97 19.42
C LEU A 157 8.72 -12.22 20.20
N ALA A 158 7.43 -12.53 20.28
CA ALA A 158 6.93 -13.74 20.91
C ALA A 158 7.50 -15.00 20.25
N ARG A 159 7.52 -15.03 18.90
CA ARG A 159 8.12 -16.17 18.16
C ARG A 159 9.62 -16.27 18.41
N LEU A 160 10.34 -15.15 18.41
CA LEU A 160 11.78 -15.14 18.67
C LEU A 160 12.13 -15.68 20.07
N ARG A 161 11.33 -15.30 21.08
CA ARG A 161 11.50 -15.83 22.45
C ARG A 161 11.21 -17.33 22.50
N ASN A 162 10.10 -17.78 21.90
CA ASN A 162 9.76 -19.20 21.83
C ASN A 162 10.87 -20.01 21.10
N LEU A 163 11.39 -19.48 19.98
CA LEU A 163 12.49 -20.12 19.27
C LEU A 163 13.75 -20.22 20.13
N ASN A 164 14.07 -19.18 20.89
CA ASN A 164 15.19 -19.19 21.82
C ASN A 164 15.00 -20.28 22.90
N ASP A 165 13.79 -20.40 23.45
CA ASP A 165 13.47 -21.43 24.44
C ASP A 165 13.52 -22.85 23.83
N GLU A 166 13.00 -23.04 22.61
CA GLU A 166 13.09 -24.32 21.86
C GLU A 166 14.53 -24.76 21.61
N LEU A 167 15.46 -23.82 21.43
CA LEU A 167 16.88 -24.08 21.23
C LEU A 167 17.67 -24.27 22.55
N GLY A 168 17.02 -24.12 23.70
CA GLY A 168 17.68 -24.18 25.00
C GLY A 168 18.37 -22.87 25.40
N GLY A 169 18.05 -21.78 24.75
CA GLY A 169 18.62 -20.45 24.98
C GLY A 169 19.80 -20.14 24.08
N GLY A 170 20.37 -18.95 24.27
CA GLY A 170 21.61 -18.52 23.60
C GLY A 170 21.41 -17.52 22.45
N ILE A 171 20.18 -17.23 22.00
CA ILE A 171 19.92 -16.11 21.10
C ILE A 171 19.91 -14.80 21.91
N ASN A 172 20.67 -13.80 21.48
CA ASN A 172 20.62 -12.46 22.07
C ASN A 172 19.43 -11.67 21.51
N VAL A 173 18.26 -11.86 22.15
CA VAL A 173 17.01 -11.19 21.74
C VAL A 173 17.08 -9.70 22.05
N LYS A 174 16.98 -8.87 21.04
CA LYS A 174 16.96 -7.40 21.12
C LYS A 174 15.57 -6.87 20.80
N GLU A 175 14.87 -6.44 21.84
CA GLU A 175 13.58 -5.78 21.70
C GLU A 175 13.77 -4.32 21.36
N ILE A 176 13.11 -3.85 20.27
CA ILE A 176 13.06 -2.44 19.88
C ILE A 176 11.63 -1.96 20.03
N SER A 177 11.42 -0.82 20.71
CA SER A 177 10.10 -0.26 20.90
C SER A 177 9.37 -0.04 19.57
N ALA A 178 8.12 -0.52 19.48
CA ALA A 178 7.28 -0.32 18.30
C ALA A 178 6.96 1.17 18.04
N ASP A 179 7.06 2.01 19.08
CA ASP A 179 6.85 3.47 18.96
C ASP A 179 7.94 4.16 18.13
N SER A 180 9.06 3.46 17.92
CA SER A 180 10.23 4.03 17.26
C SER A 180 10.50 3.44 15.88
N VAL A 181 10.14 2.17 15.65
CA VAL A 181 10.59 1.41 14.46
C VAL A 181 9.55 0.38 14.04
N SER A 182 9.17 0.38 12.77
CA SER A 182 8.31 -0.66 12.18
C SER A 182 9.13 -1.91 11.79
N VAL A 183 8.44 -3.04 11.58
CA VAL A 183 9.07 -4.27 11.06
C VAL A 183 9.77 -4.01 9.71
N GLU A 184 9.16 -3.21 8.83
CA GLU A 184 9.75 -2.89 7.52
C GLU A 184 10.99 -2.01 7.65
N GLU A 185 11.05 -1.17 8.68
CA GLU A 185 12.25 -0.38 8.97
C GLU A 185 13.38 -1.27 9.52
N LEU A 186 13.08 -2.25 10.39
CA LEU A 186 14.07 -3.26 10.79
C LEU A 186 14.62 -4.03 9.59
N ILE A 187 13.76 -4.38 8.63
CA ILE A 187 14.20 -5.00 7.36
C ILE A 187 15.15 -4.06 6.60
N SER A 188 14.85 -2.76 6.55
CA SER A 188 15.75 -1.79 5.91
C SER A 188 17.10 -1.69 6.65
N TRP A 189 17.10 -1.74 7.97
CA TRP A 189 18.33 -1.76 8.76
C TRP A 189 19.20 -2.98 8.49
N VAL A 190 18.58 -4.15 8.28
CA VAL A 190 19.31 -5.34 7.83
C VAL A 190 19.92 -5.10 6.45
N ALA A 191 19.16 -4.56 5.51
CA ALA A 191 19.64 -4.28 4.15
C ALA A 191 20.81 -3.30 4.14
N ASP A 192 20.76 -2.26 4.99
CA ASP A 192 21.78 -1.23 5.15
C ASP A 192 23.01 -1.69 5.98
N GLY A 193 22.94 -2.85 6.62
CA GLY A 193 24.02 -3.38 7.47
C GLY A 193 24.09 -2.76 8.86
N LYS A 194 23.06 -2.06 9.32
CA LYS A 194 22.97 -1.53 10.69
C LYS A 194 22.74 -2.62 11.73
N ILE A 195 21.99 -3.64 11.37
CA ILE A 195 21.78 -4.87 12.14
C ILE A 195 21.94 -6.07 11.21
N ASP A 196 22.14 -7.26 11.78
CA ASP A 196 22.36 -8.45 10.98
C ASP A 196 21.09 -9.25 10.74
N TYR A 197 20.20 -9.32 11.74
CA TYR A 197 19.04 -10.22 11.72
C TYR A 197 17.80 -9.58 12.31
N THR A 198 16.64 -9.80 11.63
CA THR A 198 15.30 -9.56 12.17
C THR A 198 14.33 -10.63 11.69
N LEU A 199 13.12 -10.67 12.25
CA LEU A 199 12.05 -11.56 11.84
C LEU A 199 10.93 -10.75 11.16
N ALA A 200 10.30 -11.37 10.16
CA ALA A 200 9.11 -10.81 9.51
C ALA A 200 8.21 -11.94 8.99
N ASN A 201 6.95 -11.62 8.73
CA ASN A 201 6.09 -12.49 7.94
C ASN A 201 6.66 -12.64 6.53
N GLU A 202 6.59 -13.84 5.97
CA GLU A 202 7.19 -14.17 4.68
C GLU A 202 6.76 -13.22 3.56
N GLU A 203 5.48 -12.85 3.48
CA GLU A 203 4.96 -11.93 2.46
C GLU A 203 5.57 -10.53 2.56
N VAL A 204 5.68 -10.00 3.79
CA VAL A 204 6.31 -8.70 4.05
C VAL A 204 7.80 -8.77 3.69
N ALA A 205 8.48 -9.86 4.05
CA ALA A 205 9.87 -10.08 3.72
C ALA A 205 10.11 -10.21 2.20
N LYS A 206 9.27 -10.97 1.48
CA LYS A 206 9.31 -11.12 0.02
C LYS A 206 9.06 -9.77 -0.68
N LEU A 207 8.08 -9.01 -0.23
CA LEU A 207 7.82 -7.68 -0.77
C LEU A 207 9.04 -6.77 -0.55
N ASN A 208 9.62 -6.76 0.66
CA ASN A 208 10.79 -5.94 0.96
C ASN A 208 12.03 -6.35 0.16
N ARG A 209 12.18 -7.63 -0.19
CA ARG A 209 13.24 -8.09 -1.10
C ARG A 209 13.16 -7.43 -2.49
N THR A 210 11.98 -7.00 -2.92
CA THR A 210 11.85 -6.25 -4.20
C THR A 210 12.43 -4.83 -4.10
N TYR A 211 12.52 -4.27 -2.91
CA TYR A 211 13.19 -2.99 -2.64
C TYR A 211 14.68 -3.18 -2.33
N TYR A 212 15.05 -4.26 -1.66
CA TYR A 212 16.41 -4.56 -1.21
C TYR A 212 16.87 -5.92 -1.76
N PRO A 213 17.41 -5.97 -2.99
CA PRO A 213 17.80 -7.22 -3.65
C PRO A 213 18.91 -7.99 -2.92
N ASN A 214 19.63 -7.33 -1.99
CA ASN A 214 20.67 -7.92 -1.16
C ASN A 214 20.14 -8.74 0.02
N LEU A 215 18.81 -8.80 0.24
CA LEU A 215 18.22 -9.59 1.32
C LEU A 215 18.05 -11.06 0.95
N ASN A 216 18.29 -11.93 1.93
CA ASN A 216 17.92 -13.33 1.97
C ASN A 216 16.79 -13.51 3.00
N VAL A 217 15.68 -14.08 2.58
CA VAL A 217 14.46 -14.28 3.37
C VAL A 217 13.94 -15.72 3.25
N SER A 218 14.85 -16.68 3.01
CA SER A 218 14.50 -18.07 2.71
C SER A 218 14.40 -18.99 3.93
N LEU A 219 14.91 -18.57 5.10
CA LEU A 219 14.92 -19.43 6.29
C LEU A 219 13.64 -19.23 7.10
N PRO A 220 12.71 -20.22 7.13
CA PRO A 220 11.55 -20.17 8.02
C PRO A 220 11.98 -20.33 9.47
N VAL A 221 11.34 -19.56 10.36
CA VAL A 221 11.59 -19.57 11.80
C VAL A 221 10.34 -19.89 12.63
N SER A 222 9.20 -20.10 11.96
CA SER A 222 7.95 -20.54 12.59
C SER A 222 7.34 -21.72 11.85
N PHE A 223 6.39 -22.40 12.50
CA PHE A 223 5.52 -23.36 11.83
C PHE A 223 4.65 -22.65 10.79
N ASP A 224 4.18 -23.42 9.82
CA ASP A 224 3.23 -22.97 8.83
C ASP A 224 1.91 -22.54 9.48
N GLN A 225 1.43 -21.37 9.07
CA GLN A 225 0.14 -20.84 9.46
C GLN A 225 -0.74 -20.76 8.21
N ARG A 226 -1.97 -21.24 8.33
CA ARG A 226 -2.95 -21.13 7.28
C ARG A 226 -3.73 -19.83 7.44
N SER A 227 -3.94 -19.14 6.35
CA SER A 227 -4.72 -17.92 6.31
C SER A 227 -5.57 -17.89 5.04
N SER A 228 -6.70 -17.19 5.08
CA SER A 228 -7.62 -17.09 3.97
C SER A 228 -8.48 -15.84 4.10
N TRP A 229 -9.24 -15.50 3.06
CA TRP A 229 -10.36 -14.58 3.16
C TRP A 229 -11.45 -15.15 4.04
N ALA A 230 -12.40 -14.33 4.47
CA ALA A 230 -13.49 -14.79 5.31
C ALA A 230 -14.78 -14.01 5.05
N VAL A 231 -15.90 -14.71 5.19
CA VAL A 231 -17.26 -14.15 5.15
C VAL A 231 -18.04 -14.61 6.39
N ARG A 232 -19.20 -14.01 6.65
CA ARG A 232 -20.11 -14.48 7.72
C ARG A 232 -20.58 -15.91 7.47
N LYS A 233 -20.90 -16.63 8.52
CA LYS A 233 -21.55 -17.95 8.44
C LYS A 233 -22.88 -17.91 7.65
N THR A 234 -23.56 -16.76 7.67
CA THR A 234 -24.81 -16.52 6.96
C THR A 234 -24.62 -16.16 5.48
N SER A 235 -23.39 -16.18 4.97
CA SER A 235 -23.08 -15.80 3.58
C SER A 235 -22.39 -16.95 2.81
N PRO A 236 -22.96 -18.18 2.79
CA PRO A 236 -22.29 -19.34 2.17
C PRO A 236 -22.18 -19.23 0.64
N LEU A 237 -23.09 -18.54 -0.04
CA LEU A 237 -23.04 -18.37 -1.49
C LEU A 237 -21.90 -17.42 -1.89
N LEU A 238 -21.65 -16.40 -1.09
CA LEU A 238 -20.48 -15.50 -1.31
C LEU A 238 -19.18 -16.26 -1.10
N ALA A 239 -19.09 -17.14 -0.08
CA ALA A 239 -17.94 -17.99 0.14
C ALA A 239 -17.68 -18.91 -1.07
N GLN A 240 -18.70 -19.62 -1.53
CA GLN A 240 -18.61 -20.50 -2.71
C GLN A 240 -18.18 -19.73 -3.97
N ALA A 241 -18.70 -18.51 -4.15
CA ALA A 241 -18.32 -17.66 -5.27
C ALA A 241 -16.83 -17.26 -5.19
N ALA A 242 -16.32 -16.92 -4.00
CA ALA A 242 -14.91 -16.58 -3.77
C ALA A 242 -13.99 -17.78 -4.04
N ASP A 243 -14.35 -18.98 -3.55
CA ASP A 243 -13.61 -20.23 -3.79
C ASP A 243 -13.54 -20.57 -5.28
N LYS A 244 -14.70 -20.50 -5.95
CA LYS A 244 -14.79 -20.76 -7.40
C LYS A 244 -13.95 -19.77 -8.18
N TRP A 245 -14.12 -18.47 -7.91
CA TRP A 245 -13.39 -17.41 -8.58
C TRP A 245 -11.89 -17.60 -8.41
N HIS A 246 -11.42 -17.86 -7.19
CA HIS A 246 -10.01 -18.05 -6.92
C HIS A 246 -9.45 -19.23 -7.69
N LYS A 247 -10.09 -20.40 -7.62
CA LYS A 247 -9.68 -21.61 -8.34
C LYS A 247 -9.57 -21.38 -9.86
N GLU A 248 -10.49 -20.59 -10.44
CA GLU A 248 -10.52 -20.31 -11.87
C GLU A 248 -9.46 -19.27 -12.28
N ASN A 249 -9.10 -18.34 -11.38
CA ASN A 249 -8.27 -17.17 -11.70
C ASN A 249 -6.83 -17.23 -11.21
N ILE A 250 -6.44 -18.12 -10.28
CA ILE A 250 -5.08 -18.21 -9.74
C ILE A 250 -4.00 -18.36 -10.82
N ASN A 251 -4.33 -18.95 -11.96
CA ASN A 251 -3.45 -19.12 -13.10
C ASN A 251 -3.69 -18.10 -14.22
N SER A 252 -4.63 -17.16 -14.05
CA SER A 252 -4.90 -16.12 -15.04
C SER A 252 -3.73 -15.16 -15.21
N PRO A 253 -3.59 -14.52 -16.40
CA PRO A 253 -2.59 -13.49 -16.62
C PRO A 253 -2.73 -12.34 -15.64
N GLU A 254 -3.95 -11.93 -15.30
CA GLU A 254 -4.25 -10.80 -14.42
C GLU A 254 -3.76 -11.08 -12.99
N PHE A 255 -4.05 -12.27 -12.46
CA PHE A 255 -3.56 -12.70 -11.14
C PHE A 255 -2.04 -12.74 -11.10
N LYS A 256 -1.40 -13.35 -12.12
CA LYS A 256 0.06 -13.44 -12.22
C LYS A 256 0.72 -12.07 -12.35
N ILE A 257 0.11 -11.13 -13.09
CA ILE A 257 0.59 -9.75 -13.20
C ILE A 257 0.53 -9.07 -11.83
N SER A 258 -0.57 -9.21 -11.08
CA SER A 258 -0.68 -8.67 -9.73
C SER A 258 0.37 -9.28 -8.79
N ALA A 259 0.49 -10.61 -8.73
CA ALA A 259 1.48 -11.28 -7.89
C ALA A 259 2.92 -10.82 -8.24
N LYS A 260 3.27 -10.80 -9.53
CA LYS A 260 4.57 -10.33 -10.00
C LYS A 260 4.84 -8.88 -9.62
N ARG A 261 3.83 -8.01 -9.73
CA ARG A 261 3.92 -6.59 -9.37
C ARG A 261 4.37 -6.39 -7.92
N TYR A 262 3.81 -7.15 -6.98
CA TYR A 262 4.09 -6.98 -5.55
C TYR A 262 5.32 -7.76 -5.07
N PHE A 263 5.56 -8.96 -5.58
CA PHE A 263 6.51 -9.90 -4.98
C PHE A 263 7.76 -10.21 -5.81
N GLU A 264 7.80 -9.82 -7.10
CA GLU A 264 8.92 -10.15 -7.98
C GLU A 264 9.60 -8.94 -8.62
N LEU A 265 8.83 -7.91 -9.04
CA LEU A 265 9.40 -6.76 -9.73
C LEU A 265 10.26 -5.92 -8.77
N ASN A 266 11.50 -5.67 -9.18
CA ASN A 266 12.37 -4.76 -8.45
C ASN A 266 11.76 -3.35 -8.44
N LYS A 267 11.59 -2.78 -7.24
CA LYS A 267 11.01 -1.43 -7.05
C LYS A 267 12.02 -0.32 -7.35
N HIS A 268 13.31 -0.63 -7.30
CA HIS A 268 14.41 0.30 -7.57
C HIS A 268 15.35 -0.23 -8.66
N PRO A 269 14.90 -0.41 -9.91
CA PRO A 269 15.74 -0.96 -10.97
C PRO A 269 16.93 -0.07 -11.35
N HIS A 270 16.97 1.18 -10.86
CA HIS A 270 17.93 2.20 -11.29
C HIS A 270 18.86 2.69 -10.18
N SER A 271 19.08 1.90 -9.13
CA SER A 271 19.96 2.29 -8.02
C SER A 271 21.40 2.32 -8.41
N ALA A 272 21.95 3.12 -9.21
CA ALA A 272 23.39 3.39 -9.29
C ALA A 272 23.91 4.05 -10.57
N ALA A 273 23.13 4.63 -11.42
CA ALA A 273 23.72 5.47 -12.46
C ALA A 273 24.14 6.82 -11.85
N ILE A 274 25.36 6.86 -11.40
CA ILE A 274 26.00 8.08 -11.00
C ILE A 274 26.27 8.89 -12.28
N LEU A 275 25.60 10.06 -12.38
CA LEU A 275 26.00 11.22 -13.18
C LEU A 275 26.67 10.92 -14.53
N SER A 276 25.90 10.91 -15.60
CA SER A 276 26.47 11.15 -16.93
C SER A 276 26.46 12.67 -17.24
N VAL A 277 27.32 13.45 -16.59
CA VAL A 277 27.65 14.77 -17.11
C VAL A 277 28.75 14.58 -18.12
N LYS A 278 28.41 14.48 -19.41
CA LYS A 278 29.35 14.39 -20.49
C LYS A 278 29.17 15.61 -21.41
N ASP A 279 30.26 16.27 -21.74
CA ASP A 279 30.28 17.40 -22.69
C ASP A 279 29.36 18.58 -22.30
N GLY A 280 29.24 18.90 -21.01
CA GLY A 280 28.44 20.03 -20.53
C GLY A 280 26.93 19.82 -20.59
N LYS A 281 26.45 18.59 -20.79
CA LYS A 281 25.05 18.21 -20.84
C LYS A 281 24.69 17.25 -19.71
N ILE A 282 23.50 17.40 -19.13
CA ILE A 282 22.92 16.47 -18.15
C ILE A 282 22.25 15.32 -18.91
N SER A 283 21.49 15.65 -19.96
CA SER A 283 20.71 14.67 -20.75
C SER A 283 20.46 15.16 -22.18
N HIS A 284 19.87 14.33 -23.00
CA HIS A 284 19.36 14.72 -24.32
C HIS A 284 18.16 15.69 -24.24
N TYR A 285 17.53 15.81 -23.06
CA TYR A 285 16.30 16.59 -22.85
C TYR A 285 16.55 17.95 -22.20
N ASP A 286 17.79 18.39 -22.03
CA ASP A 286 18.15 19.66 -21.37
C ASP A 286 17.40 20.87 -21.96
N HIS A 287 17.16 20.89 -23.27
CA HIS A 287 16.41 21.94 -23.95
C HIS A 287 14.94 22.00 -23.50
N LEU A 288 14.32 20.83 -23.20
CA LEU A 288 12.96 20.76 -22.67
C LEU A 288 12.92 21.23 -21.21
N PHE A 289 13.90 20.80 -20.39
CA PHE A 289 13.98 21.28 -19.01
C PHE A 289 14.14 22.79 -18.94
N ARG A 290 14.99 23.39 -19.78
CA ARG A 290 15.16 24.84 -19.90
C ARG A 290 13.89 25.55 -20.36
N LYS A 291 13.11 24.93 -21.26
CA LYS A 291 11.84 25.45 -21.77
C LYS A 291 10.76 25.49 -20.69
N TYR A 292 10.65 24.44 -19.88
CA TYR A 292 9.50 24.24 -18.99
C TYR A 292 9.74 24.62 -17.53
N ALA A 293 10.95 24.47 -16.97
CA ALA A 293 11.25 24.78 -15.56
C ALA A 293 10.90 26.22 -15.13
N PRO A 294 11.08 27.26 -15.97
CA PRO A 294 10.71 28.64 -15.59
C PRO A 294 9.22 28.81 -15.26
N ARG A 295 8.32 27.96 -15.80
CA ARG A 295 6.88 28.03 -15.52
C ARG A 295 6.53 27.82 -14.05
N VAL A 296 7.40 27.13 -13.31
CA VAL A 296 7.25 26.83 -11.88
C VAL A 296 8.32 27.51 -11.04
N GLY A 297 9.10 28.43 -11.60
CA GLY A 297 10.15 29.15 -10.93
C GLY A 297 11.32 28.27 -10.48
N TRP A 298 11.50 27.08 -11.08
CA TRP A 298 12.60 26.19 -10.74
C TRP A 298 13.81 26.38 -11.64
N ASP A 299 14.99 26.13 -11.08
CA ASP A 299 16.16 25.92 -11.90
C ASP A 299 15.98 24.65 -12.74
N TRP A 300 16.29 24.73 -14.04
CA TRP A 300 16.11 23.60 -14.96
C TRP A 300 16.89 22.34 -14.53
N ARG A 301 18.01 22.51 -13.81
CA ARG A 301 18.83 21.41 -13.28
C ARG A 301 18.14 20.68 -12.14
N LEU A 302 17.27 21.36 -11.38
CA LEU A 302 16.43 20.72 -10.40
C LEU A 302 15.35 19.85 -11.08
N LEU A 303 14.74 20.36 -12.14
CA LEU A 303 13.78 19.58 -12.93
C LEU A 303 14.46 18.38 -13.60
N ALA A 304 15.66 18.54 -14.13
CA ALA A 304 16.47 17.45 -14.67
C ALA A 304 16.81 16.41 -13.59
N SER A 305 17.15 16.86 -12.37
CA SER A 305 17.42 15.96 -11.24
C SER A 305 16.20 15.15 -10.83
N LEU A 306 15.01 15.77 -10.84
CA LEU A 306 13.74 15.09 -10.61
C LEU A 306 13.50 14.01 -11.69
N CYS A 307 13.61 14.38 -12.97
CA CYS A 307 13.44 13.45 -14.07
C CYS A 307 14.43 12.26 -14.01
N PHE A 308 15.68 12.52 -13.63
CA PHE A 308 16.66 11.46 -13.41
C PHE A 308 16.21 10.50 -12.30
N ALA A 309 15.73 11.02 -11.18
CA ALA A 309 15.25 10.19 -10.08
C ALA A 309 14.03 9.34 -10.46
N GLU A 310 13.17 9.85 -11.34
CA GLU A 310 11.97 9.15 -11.80
C GLU A 310 12.25 8.07 -12.85
N SER A 311 13.06 8.35 -13.86
CA SER A 311 13.22 7.47 -15.02
C SER A 311 14.66 7.23 -15.49
N ASN A 312 15.65 7.85 -14.84
CA ASN A 312 17.03 7.91 -15.38
C ASN A 312 17.07 8.40 -16.84
N PHE A 313 16.21 9.36 -17.17
CA PHE A 313 16.01 9.91 -18.52
C PHE A 313 15.56 8.88 -19.57
N ASN A 314 15.00 7.74 -19.18
CA ASN A 314 14.45 6.77 -20.11
C ASN A 314 12.94 6.99 -20.29
N PRO A 315 12.46 7.40 -21.49
CA PRO A 315 11.05 7.67 -21.73
C PRO A 315 10.18 6.41 -21.75
N ASP A 316 10.79 5.24 -21.96
CA ASP A 316 10.06 3.98 -22.09
C ASP A 316 9.74 3.29 -20.77
N VAL A 317 10.27 3.79 -19.65
CA VAL A 317 10.08 3.18 -18.35
C VAL A 317 8.60 3.18 -17.96
N VAL A 318 8.14 2.01 -17.53
CA VAL A 318 6.87 1.84 -16.81
C VAL A 318 7.23 1.28 -15.44
N SER A 319 6.82 1.98 -14.38
CA SER A 319 7.09 1.52 -13.02
C SER A 319 6.24 0.31 -12.65
N TRP A 320 6.61 -0.36 -11.57
CA TRP A 320 5.82 -1.45 -11.01
C TRP A 320 4.37 -1.03 -10.69
N ALA A 321 4.14 0.24 -10.34
CA ALA A 321 2.82 0.81 -10.04
C ALA A 321 2.08 1.33 -11.28
N GLY A 322 2.70 1.27 -12.46
CA GLY A 322 2.09 1.73 -13.72
C GLY A 322 2.35 3.18 -14.07
N ALA A 323 3.21 3.90 -13.34
CA ALA A 323 3.67 5.24 -13.75
C ALA A 323 4.49 5.16 -15.04
N LYS A 324 4.37 6.17 -15.92
CA LYS A 324 4.93 6.11 -17.28
C LYS A 324 5.77 7.34 -17.63
N GLY A 325 6.72 7.12 -18.54
CA GLY A 325 7.49 8.15 -19.23
C GLY A 325 8.56 8.82 -18.39
N LEU A 326 9.17 9.88 -18.91
CA LEU A 326 10.31 10.59 -18.28
C LEU A 326 10.00 11.05 -16.84
N MET A 327 8.80 11.57 -16.62
CA MET A 327 8.39 12.16 -15.34
C MET A 327 7.57 11.20 -14.46
N GLN A 328 7.43 9.93 -14.87
CA GLN A 328 6.76 8.86 -14.12
C GLN A 328 5.41 9.28 -13.52
N LEU A 329 4.53 9.82 -14.36
CA LEU A 329 3.19 10.19 -13.94
C LEU A 329 2.27 8.97 -13.91
N MET A 330 1.46 8.87 -12.85
CA MET A 330 0.42 7.84 -12.74
C MET A 330 -0.67 8.05 -13.81
N PRO A 331 -1.34 6.99 -14.27
CA PRO A 331 -2.34 7.10 -15.34
C PRO A 331 -3.44 8.13 -15.06
N ALA A 332 -3.93 8.24 -13.82
CA ALA A 332 -4.92 9.26 -13.46
C ALA A 332 -4.32 10.67 -13.53
N THR A 333 -3.07 10.85 -13.11
CA THR A 333 -2.35 12.14 -13.22
C THR A 333 -2.10 12.50 -14.67
N CYS A 334 -1.71 11.54 -15.54
CA CYS A 334 -1.57 11.79 -16.98
C CYS A 334 -2.87 12.37 -17.59
N ARG A 335 -3.99 11.74 -17.31
CA ARG A 335 -5.31 12.23 -17.76
C ARG A 335 -5.64 13.62 -17.20
N ALA A 336 -5.40 13.82 -15.89
CA ALA A 336 -5.68 15.11 -15.23
C ALA A 336 -4.80 16.25 -15.72
N MET A 337 -3.59 15.96 -16.23
CA MET A 337 -2.66 16.92 -16.83
C MET A 337 -2.80 17.00 -18.36
N GLY A 338 -3.81 16.37 -18.93
CA GLY A 338 -4.17 16.48 -20.35
C GLY A 338 -3.18 15.82 -21.30
N ILE A 339 -2.49 14.74 -20.89
CA ILE A 339 -1.69 13.94 -21.84
C ILE A 339 -2.65 13.14 -22.71
N PRO A 340 -2.56 13.25 -24.06
CA PRO A 340 -3.35 12.43 -24.97
C PRO A 340 -3.05 10.94 -24.77
N SER A 341 -4.08 10.09 -24.89
CA SER A 341 -3.93 8.64 -24.76
C SER A 341 -2.86 8.10 -25.74
N GLY A 342 -1.93 7.29 -25.22
CA GLY A 342 -0.80 6.74 -25.98
C GLY A 342 0.41 7.67 -26.11
N LYS A 343 0.35 8.90 -25.57
CA LYS A 343 1.45 9.87 -25.56
C LYS A 343 2.17 9.98 -24.21
N GLU A 344 1.87 9.10 -23.27
CA GLU A 344 2.45 9.13 -21.92
C GLU A 344 3.99 8.96 -21.91
N LYS A 345 4.53 8.35 -22.97
CA LYS A 345 5.98 8.14 -23.15
C LYS A 345 6.64 9.21 -24.05
N ASP A 346 5.87 10.12 -24.62
CA ASP A 346 6.43 11.24 -25.39
C ASP A 346 7.22 12.15 -24.44
N PRO A 347 8.50 12.44 -24.73
CA PRO A 347 9.37 13.19 -23.83
C PRO A 347 8.85 14.60 -23.52
N GLU A 348 8.38 15.32 -24.51
CA GLU A 348 7.89 16.69 -24.33
C GLU A 348 6.57 16.72 -23.58
N GLU A 349 5.62 15.85 -23.91
CA GLU A 349 4.34 15.73 -23.21
C GLU A 349 4.54 15.32 -21.74
N SER A 350 5.45 14.36 -21.49
CA SER A 350 5.77 13.92 -20.15
C SER A 350 6.35 15.05 -19.28
N ILE A 351 7.32 15.81 -19.82
CA ILE A 351 7.94 16.94 -19.10
C ILE A 351 6.94 18.07 -18.90
N ARG A 352 6.16 18.44 -19.92
CA ARG A 352 5.10 19.47 -19.84
C ARG A 352 4.12 19.14 -18.71
N ALA A 353 3.56 17.94 -18.74
CA ALA A 353 2.60 17.50 -17.76
C ALA A 353 3.21 17.36 -16.34
N GLY A 354 4.46 16.91 -16.22
CA GLY A 354 5.19 16.89 -14.98
C GLY A 354 5.33 18.28 -14.35
N VAL A 355 5.62 19.29 -15.16
CA VAL A 355 5.71 20.68 -14.70
C VAL A 355 4.35 21.24 -14.30
N GLU A 356 3.28 20.93 -15.04
CA GLU A 356 1.91 21.31 -14.66
C GLU A 356 1.49 20.65 -13.33
N TYR A 357 1.86 19.40 -13.12
CA TYR A 357 1.63 18.73 -11.85
C TYR A 357 2.42 19.38 -10.70
N ILE A 358 3.68 19.76 -10.93
CA ILE A 358 4.48 20.54 -9.97
C ILE A 358 3.80 21.86 -9.62
N ALA A 359 3.29 22.61 -10.61
CA ALA A 359 2.54 23.86 -10.39
C ALA A 359 1.32 23.64 -9.50
N ARG A 360 0.56 22.56 -9.74
CA ARG A 360 -0.57 22.16 -8.89
C ARG A 360 -0.14 21.89 -7.46
N LEU A 361 0.97 21.13 -7.26
CA LEU A 361 1.51 20.85 -5.93
C LEU A 361 1.97 22.12 -5.23
N GLN A 362 2.64 23.06 -5.92
CA GLN A 362 3.00 24.38 -5.37
C GLN A 362 1.78 25.15 -4.88
N SER A 363 0.67 25.10 -5.62
CA SER A 363 -0.59 25.73 -5.21
C SER A 363 -1.16 25.10 -3.94
N ILE A 364 -1.08 23.76 -3.79
CA ILE A 364 -1.52 23.05 -2.59
C ILE A 364 -0.68 23.48 -1.37
N PHE A 365 0.64 23.57 -1.54
CA PHE A 365 1.56 23.92 -0.47
C PHE A 365 1.88 25.43 -0.38
N LYS A 366 1.03 26.31 -0.94
CA LYS A 366 1.25 27.79 -0.92
C LYS A 366 1.37 28.37 0.49
N ARG A 367 0.84 27.70 1.52
CA ARG A 367 0.96 28.11 2.92
C ARG A 367 2.34 27.86 3.53
N VAL A 368 3.20 27.07 2.89
CA VAL A 368 4.62 26.94 3.26
C VAL A 368 5.31 28.21 2.80
N PRO A 369 5.78 29.10 3.70
CA PRO A 369 6.17 30.46 3.32
C PRO A 369 7.47 30.50 2.52
N GLU A 370 8.46 29.73 2.90
CA GLU A 370 9.78 29.70 2.28
C GLU A 370 9.78 28.88 1.00
N ALA A 371 10.27 29.42 -0.10
CA ALA A 371 10.28 28.78 -1.42
C ALA A 371 11.11 27.49 -1.44
N GLU A 372 12.24 27.47 -0.72
CA GLU A 372 13.11 26.29 -0.59
C GLU A 372 12.41 25.17 0.18
N GLU A 373 11.79 25.50 1.32
CA GLU A 373 10.98 24.52 2.07
C GLU A 373 9.82 24.02 1.20
N ARG A 374 9.08 24.90 0.55
CA ARG A 374 7.98 24.52 -0.34
C ARG A 374 8.43 23.55 -1.42
N THR A 375 9.62 23.72 -1.97
CA THR A 375 10.20 22.78 -2.95
C THR A 375 10.36 21.38 -2.37
N LYS A 376 10.77 21.23 -1.11
CA LYS A 376 10.89 19.93 -0.43
C LYS A 376 9.52 19.24 -0.29
N PHE A 377 8.49 19.99 0.12
CA PHE A 377 7.11 19.49 0.19
C PHE A 377 6.57 19.08 -1.19
N VAL A 378 6.85 19.85 -2.23
CA VAL A 378 6.44 19.53 -3.60
C VAL A 378 7.12 18.24 -4.07
N LEU A 379 8.44 18.09 -3.89
CA LEU A 379 9.16 16.87 -4.24
C LEU A 379 8.64 15.66 -3.45
N ALA A 380 8.39 15.83 -2.15
CA ALA A 380 7.84 14.78 -1.33
C ALA A 380 6.44 14.35 -1.79
N ALA A 381 5.55 15.32 -2.09
CA ALA A 381 4.21 15.03 -2.56
C ALA A 381 4.17 14.48 -3.99
N TYR A 382 5.14 14.84 -4.82
CA TYR A 382 5.32 14.25 -6.15
C TYR A 382 5.58 12.75 -6.08
N ASN A 383 6.43 12.34 -5.13
CA ASN A 383 6.79 10.94 -4.92
C ASN A 383 5.73 10.16 -4.11
N ALA A 384 5.24 10.73 -3.00
CA ALA A 384 4.35 10.06 -2.05
C ALA A 384 2.85 10.23 -2.38
N GLY A 385 2.49 11.32 -3.04
CA GLY A 385 1.13 11.84 -3.08
C GLY A 385 0.85 12.83 -1.93
N VAL A 386 -0.04 13.79 -2.21
CA VAL A 386 -0.39 14.89 -1.29
C VAL A 386 -0.90 14.40 0.06
N GLY A 387 -1.71 13.33 0.05
CA GLY A 387 -2.35 12.81 1.26
C GLY A 387 -1.37 12.44 2.37
N HIS A 388 -0.32 11.71 2.04
CA HIS A 388 0.67 11.29 3.05
C HIS A 388 1.49 12.45 3.59
N ILE A 389 1.77 13.46 2.75
CA ILE A 389 2.49 14.65 3.19
C ILE A 389 1.62 15.50 4.12
N THR A 390 0.32 15.64 3.82
CA THR A 390 -0.61 16.36 4.71
C THR A 390 -0.81 15.65 6.04
N ASP A 391 -0.82 14.32 6.06
CA ASP A 391 -0.84 13.53 7.30
C ASP A 391 0.43 13.78 8.13
N ALA A 392 1.62 13.74 7.50
CA ALA A 392 2.88 14.00 8.19
C ALA A 392 2.97 15.44 8.72
N MET A 393 2.41 16.42 8.00
CA MET A 393 2.27 17.80 8.48
C MET A 393 1.36 17.89 9.71
N ALA A 394 0.25 17.15 9.71
CA ALA A 394 -0.68 17.12 10.83
C ALA A 394 -0.07 16.43 12.07
N LEU A 395 0.70 15.35 11.86
CA LEU A 395 1.48 14.71 12.93
C LEU A 395 2.54 15.67 13.50
N ALA A 396 3.29 16.35 12.64
CA ALA A 396 4.29 17.33 13.08
C ALA A 396 3.66 18.39 13.98
N GLU A 397 2.52 18.95 13.59
CA GLU A 397 1.77 19.93 14.40
C GLU A 397 1.31 19.34 15.73
N LYS A 398 0.68 18.16 15.72
CA LYS A 398 0.19 17.47 16.91
C LYS A 398 1.29 17.23 17.95
N TYR A 399 2.49 16.87 17.49
CA TYR A 399 3.64 16.58 18.36
C TYR A 399 4.55 17.79 18.58
N GLY A 400 4.05 19.02 18.39
CA GLY A 400 4.75 20.28 18.73
C GLY A 400 5.88 20.66 17.79
N ARG A 401 5.89 20.11 16.56
CA ARG A 401 6.88 20.48 15.53
C ARG A 401 6.26 21.42 14.49
N ASN A 402 7.13 22.11 13.73
CA ASN A 402 6.68 23.05 12.71
C ASN A 402 6.20 22.30 11.46
N ARG A 403 4.89 22.32 11.20
CA ARG A 403 4.25 21.68 10.03
C ARG A 403 4.69 22.23 8.66
N TYR A 404 5.35 23.40 8.64
CA TYR A 404 5.81 24.08 7.43
C TYR A 404 7.33 23.98 7.21
N ARG A 405 8.02 23.18 8.01
CA ARG A 405 9.44 22.86 7.84
C ARG A 405 9.63 21.37 7.58
N TRP A 406 10.48 21.07 6.63
CA TRP A 406 10.76 19.69 6.24
C TRP A 406 11.74 19.04 7.22
N GLU A 407 13.01 19.53 7.23
CA GLU A 407 14.10 18.90 7.98
C GLU A 407 13.87 18.89 9.48
N HIS A 408 13.96 17.70 10.09
CA HIS A 408 13.74 17.43 11.51
C HIS A 408 12.32 17.73 12.00
N HIS A 409 11.39 18.00 11.08
CA HIS A 409 9.98 18.29 11.38
C HIS A 409 9.06 17.32 10.66
N VAL A 410 8.72 17.58 9.40
CA VAL A 410 7.76 16.78 8.66
C VAL A 410 8.41 15.50 8.11
N ASP A 411 9.67 15.55 7.72
CA ASP A 411 10.46 14.38 7.27
C ASP A 411 10.53 13.27 8.34
N HIS A 412 10.61 13.64 9.61
CA HIS A 412 10.57 12.69 10.72
C HIS A 412 9.25 11.92 10.75
N TYR A 413 8.11 12.60 10.59
CA TYR A 413 6.81 11.94 10.63
C TYR A 413 6.47 11.18 9.35
N ILE A 414 7.04 11.56 8.21
CA ILE A 414 6.88 10.73 7.00
C ILE A 414 7.58 9.38 7.16
N LEU A 415 8.72 9.31 7.84
CA LEU A 415 9.39 8.06 8.19
C LEU A 415 8.55 7.19 9.14
N LEU A 416 7.92 7.80 10.13
CA LEU A 416 7.08 7.10 11.10
C LEU A 416 5.73 6.63 10.55
N LYS A 417 5.33 7.06 9.35
CA LYS A 417 4.06 6.64 8.71
C LYS A 417 3.98 5.15 8.36
N SER A 418 5.06 4.40 8.47
CA SER A 418 5.04 2.93 8.38
C SER A 418 4.71 2.25 9.72
N ASN A 419 4.75 2.99 10.83
CA ASN A 419 4.42 2.50 12.16
C ASN A 419 2.92 2.68 12.44
N GLU A 420 2.29 1.65 12.99
CA GLU A 420 0.85 1.57 13.25
C GLU A 420 0.34 2.71 14.14
N GLU A 421 1.08 3.09 15.16
CA GLU A 421 0.76 4.19 16.06
C GLU A 421 0.54 5.52 15.31
N TYR A 422 1.38 5.79 14.30
CA TYR A 422 1.34 7.06 13.56
C TYR A 422 0.36 7.03 12.39
N TYR A 423 0.31 5.95 11.60
CA TYR A 423 -0.64 5.94 10.48
C TYR A 423 -2.09 5.73 10.91
N GLN A 424 -2.33 5.23 12.11
CA GLN A 424 -3.67 5.13 12.71
C GLN A 424 -4.03 6.32 13.62
N ASP A 425 -3.12 7.26 13.80
CA ASP A 425 -3.42 8.47 14.56
C ASP A 425 -4.64 9.18 13.97
N PRO A 426 -5.58 9.69 14.80
CA PRO A 426 -6.80 10.36 14.34
C PRO A 426 -6.57 11.53 13.38
N VAL A 427 -5.40 12.17 13.39
CA VAL A 427 -5.06 13.25 12.45
C VAL A 427 -4.67 12.71 11.05
N CYS A 428 -4.33 11.42 10.93
CA CYS A 428 -4.02 10.77 9.67
C CYS A 428 -5.28 10.28 8.95
N LYS A 429 -5.36 10.52 7.65
CA LYS A 429 -6.49 10.15 6.79
C LYS A 429 -6.13 9.16 5.69
N ASN A 430 -4.82 8.99 5.43
CA ASN A 430 -4.32 8.25 4.27
C ASN A 430 -3.63 6.93 4.65
N GLY A 431 -3.69 6.55 5.94
CA GLY A 431 -3.24 5.25 6.42
C GLY A 431 -1.73 5.01 6.29
N TYR A 432 -1.38 3.74 6.15
CA TYR A 432 -0.01 3.25 6.04
C TYR A 432 0.74 3.87 4.86
N PHE A 433 2.02 4.22 5.12
CA PHE A 433 2.91 4.70 4.08
C PHE A 433 4.39 4.37 4.39
N ARG A 434 5.13 3.91 3.38
CA ARG A 434 6.56 3.65 3.48
C ARG A 434 7.36 4.92 3.22
N GLY A 435 7.60 5.70 4.29
CA GLY A 435 8.17 7.05 4.17
C GLY A 435 9.64 7.11 3.78
N THR A 436 10.41 6.04 4.01
CA THR A 436 11.86 5.98 3.75
C THR A 436 12.21 6.32 2.29
N GLU A 437 11.39 5.85 1.33
CA GLU A 437 11.60 6.14 -0.09
C GLU A 437 11.48 7.63 -0.37
N THR A 438 10.42 8.26 0.12
CA THR A 438 10.18 9.69 -0.08
C THR A 438 11.22 10.55 0.60
N TYR A 439 11.62 10.19 1.82
CA TYR A 439 12.71 10.86 2.54
C TYR A 439 14.01 10.85 1.71
N ASN A 440 14.42 9.68 1.25
CA ASN A 440 15.61 9.53 0.41
C ASN A 440 15.47 10.24 -0.94
N PHE A 441 14.30 10.17 -1.57
CA PHE A 441 13.99 10.83 -2.84
C PHE A 441 14.20 12.33 -2.77
N VAL A 442 13.63 13.02 -1.78
CA VAL A 442 13.77 14.46 -1.59
C VAL A 442 15.25 14.82 -1.42
N ARG A 443 15.95 14.13 -0.52
CA ARG A 443 17.37 14.35 -0.25
C ARG A 443 18.22 14.19 -1.53
N ASP A 444 18.01 13.11 -2.25
CA ASP A 444 18.86 12.75 -3.40
C ASP A 444 18.59 13.62 -4.62
N VAL A 445 17.33 14.04 -4.84
CA VAL A 445 16.99 15.02 -5.90
C VAL A 445 17.66 16.36 -5.64
N LEU A 446 17.57 16.88 -4.42
CA LEU A 446 18.18 18.15 -4.06
C LEU A 446 19.72 18.10 -4.14
N ARG A 447 20.34 17.06 -3.58
CA ARG A 447 21.78 16.86 -3.64
C ARG A 447 22.28 16.77 -5.09
N ARG A 448 21.59 16.04 -5.94
CA ARG A 448 21.95 15.91 -7.36
C ARG A 448 21.81 17.23 -8.10
N ALA A 449 20.75 17.98 -7.83
CA ALA A 449 20.56 19.31 -8.41
C ALA A 449 21.72 20.25 -8.08
N GLU A 450 22.22 20.24 -6.83
CA GLU A 450 23.38 21.04 -6.44
C GLU A 450 24.68 20.59 -7.15
N ILE A 451 24.86 19.28 -7.37
CA ILE A 451 26.00 18.78 -8.14
C ILE A 451 25.88 19.24 -9.61
N TYR A 452 24.68 19.20 -10.20
CA TYR A 452 24.44 19.69 -11.55
C TYR A 452 24.74 21.19 -11.67
N LYS A 453 24.31 22.00 -10.69
CA LYS A 453 24.62 23.44 -10.65
C LYS A 453 26.12 23.73 -10.62
N LYS A 454 26.90 22.93 -9.89
CA LYS A 454 28.37 23.08 -9.83
C LYS A 454 29.08 22.66 -11.12
N LYS A 455 28.56 21.68 -11.85
CA LYS A 455 29.21 21.12 -13.04
C LYS A 455 28.72 21.73 -14.36
N ILE A 456 27.50 22.26 -14.40
CA ILE A 456 26.85 22.81 -15.58
C ILE A 456 26.50 24.26 -15.32
N HIS A 457 27.19 25.16 -15.98
CA HIS A 457 26.91 26.59 -15.90
C HIS A 457 25.58 26.92 -16.60
N LYS A 458 24.96 28.08 -16.24
CA LYS A 458 23.65 28.50 -16.74
C LYS A 458 23.56 28.54 -18.26
#